data_31674fb7385377b321df125efae553a8
#
_entry.id   31674fb7385377b321df125efae553a8
#
_cell.length_a   1.000
_cell.length_b   1.000
_cell.length_c   1.000
_cell.angle_alpha   90.00
_cell.angle_beta   90.00
_cell.angle_gamma   90.00
#
_symmetry.space_group_name_H-M   'P 1'
#
loop_
_entity.id
_entity.type
_entity.pdbx_description
1 polymer ?
#
loop_
_entity_poly.entity_id
_entity_poly.type
_entity_poly.pdbx_seq_one_letter_code
_entity_poly.pdbx_strand_id
1 'polypeptide(L)'
;NGSILLDGKDILNMPQKELEAIRGNTVSMIFQDPMTSLNPVLTVGDQIAEVIKLHDKISEKEAEQRAGDMLEVVGIPRERFGEYPHQFSGGMKQRVVIAMALACNPKLLLADEPTTALDVTIQAQVLETMKDLRKKFGSAMIMITHDLGIIAEVCDEVSVVYAGQIVEHGTLEDIFNHTMHPYTEGLFGSLPNIEDRKARLQPIPGLMPDPTNLPKGCPFSPRCKYCTEACKKDRP
;
A
#
# COMPACT_ATOMS: atom_id res chain seq x y z
N ASN A 1 1.22 -1.18 -23.86
CA ASN A 1 2.60 -0.76 -24.07
C ASN A 1 2.97 0.20 -22.95
N GLY A 2 3.97 -0.15 -22.17
CA GLY A 2 4.47 0.67 -21.06
C GLY A 2 5.82 0.15 -20.62
N SER A 3 6.49 0.87 -19.71
CA SER A 3 7.72 0.43 -19.06
C SER A 3 7.60 0.69 -17.56
N ILE A 4 8.23 -0.15 -16.76
CA ILE A 4 8.37 0.05 -15.32
C ILE A 4 9.88 0.03 -15.03
N LEU A 5 10.42 1.18 -14.64
CA LEU A 5 11.84 1.33 -14.40
C LEU A 5 12.14 1.24 -12.90
N LEU A 6 13.03 0.33 -12.52
CA LEU A 6 13.59 0.22 -11.19
C LEU A 6 15.11 0.44 -11.29
N ASP A 7 15.63 1.48 -10.65
CA ASP A 7 17.04 1.87 -10.77
C ASP A 7 17.52 1.96 -12.25
N GLY A 8 16.66 2.46 -13.15
CA GLY A 8 16.94 2.60 -14.58
C GLY A 8 16.80 1.33 -15.42
N LYS A 9 16.45 0.19 -14.81
CA LYS A 9 16.21 -1.08 -15.52
C LYS A 9 14.73 -1.33 -15.72
N ASP A 10 14.31 -1.70 -16.93
CA ASP A 10 12.92 -2.06 -17.20
C ASP A 10 12.62 -3.47 -16.70
N ILE A 11 11.81 -3.55 -15.63
CA ILE A 11 11.45 -4.82 -14.98
C ILE A 11 10.42 -5.64 -15.77
N LEU A 12 9.68 -5.04 -16.72
CA LEU A 12 8.69 -5.78 -17.52
C LEU A 12 9.36 -6.76 -18.50
N ASN A 13 10.57 -6.45 -18.95
CA ASN A 13 11.33 -7.25 -19.88
C ASN A 13 12.48 -8.03 -19.23
N MET A 14 12.52 -8.05 -17.89
CA MET A 14 13.59 -8.68 -17.13
C MET A 14 13.45 -10.21 -17.11
N PRO A 15 14.56 -10.96 -17.25
CA PRO A 15 14.55 -12.42 -17.10
C PRO A 15 14.02 -12.87 -15.73
N GLN A 16 13.33 -14.02 -15.70
CA GLN A 16 12.69 -14.55 -14.48
C GLN A 16 13.65 -14.64 -13.27
N LYS A 17 14.88 -15.09 -13.47
CA LYS A 17 15.90 -15.19 -12.40
C LYS A 17 16.26 -13.84 -11.77
N GLU A 18 16.30 -12.78 -12.59
CA GLU A 18 16.58 -11.43 -12.09
C GLU A 18 15.37 -10.88 -11.35
N LEU A 19 14.14 -11.16 -11.82
CA LEU A 19 12.91 -10.80 -11.10
C LEU A 19 12.80 -11.49 -9.73
N GLU A 20 13.17 -12.76 -9.65
CA GLU A 20 13.21 -13.52 -8.40
C GLU A 20 14.21 -12.92 -7.39
N ALA A 21 15.37 -12.47 -7.87
CA ALA A 21 16.36 -11.80 -7.03
C ALA A 21 15.91 -10.42 -6.51
N ILE A 22 15.03 -9.74 -7.24
CA ILE A 22 14.49 -8.42 -6.86
C ILE A 22 13.32 -8.55 -5.87
N ARG A 23 12.42 -9.51 -6.11
CA ARG A 23 11.22 -9.71 -5.30
C ARG A 23 11.58 -10.18 -3.89
N GLY A 24 11.08 -9.47 -2.88
CA GLY A 24 11.37 -9.73 -1.47
C GLY A 24 12.70 -9.15 -0.97
N ASN A 25 13.59 -8.74 -1.87
CA ASN A 25 14.89 -8.15 -1.55
C ASN A 25 14.93 -6.65 -1.87
N THR A 26 14.93 -6.29 -3.18
CA THR A 26 14.97 -4.87 -3.59
C THR A 26 13.59 -4.22 -3.55
N VAL A 27 12.56 -4.96 -3.95
CA VAL A 27 11.15 -4.57 -3.87
C VAL A 27 10.40 -5.61 -3.07
N SER A 28 9.70 -5.18 -2.05
CA SER A 28 8.85 -6.04 -1.24
C SER A 28 7.42 -5.55 -1.22
N MET A 29 6.47 -6.43 -0.88
CA MET A 29 5.05 -6.11 -0.92
C MET A 29 4.34 -6.62 0.33
N ILE A 30 3.49 -5.77 0.90
CA ILE A 30 2.49 -6.12 1.90
C ILE A 30 1.16 -6.22 1.18
N PHE A 31 0.56 -7.42 1.21
CA PHE A 31 -0.72 -7.69 0.55
C PHE A 31 -1.90 -7.27 1.44
N GLN A 32 -3.05 -7.05 0.83
CA GLN A 32 -4.28 -6.54 1.43
C GLN A 32 -4.78 -7.37 2.63
N ASP A 33 -4.58 -8.69 2.63
CA ASP A 33 -5.06 -9.57 3.70
C ASP A 33 -3.91 -10.28 4.42
N PRO A 34 -3.59 -9.88 5.68
CA PRO A 34 -2.55 -10.54 6.47
C PRO A 34 -2.91 -11.97 6.86
N MET A 35 -4.22 -12.32 6.84
CA MET A 35 -4.68 -13.65 7.24
C MET A 35 -4.34 -14.71 6.20
N THR A 36 -4.35 -14.32 4.92
CA THR A 36 -4.00 -15.21 3.79
C THR A 36 -2.51 -15.16 3.46
N SER A 37 -1.79 -14.14 3.94
CA SER A 37 -0.35 -13.95 3.68
C SER A 37 0.54 -14.83 4.54
N LEU A 38 0.06 -15.30 5.70
CA LEU A 38 0.82 -16.16 6.61
C LEU A 38 0.43 -17.63 6.43
N ASN A 39 1.45 -18.49 6.35
CA ASN A 39 1.24 -19.95 6.34
C ASN A 39 0.85 -20.41 7.76
N PRO A 40 -0.35 -20.99 7.97
CA PRO A 40 -0.85 -21.35 9.30
C PRO A 40 -0.11 -22.53 9.96
N VAL A 41 0.65 -23.32 9.19
CA VAL A 41 1.37 -24.50 9.69
C VAL A 41 2.86 -24.26 9.96
N LEU A 42 3.35 -23.05 9.72
CA LEU A 42 4.71 -22.61 10.05
C LEU A 42 4.66 -21.59 11.19
N THR A 43 5.72 -21.56 12.01
CA THR A 43 5.83 -20.52 13.04
C THR A 43 6.09 -19.15 12.41
N VAL A 44 5.78 -18.08 13.13
CA VAL A 44 5.98 -16.72 12.59
C VAL A 44 7.46 -16.40 12.38
N GLY A 45 8.31 -16.91 13.28
CA GLY A 45 9.75 -16.72 13.18
C GLY A 45 10.36 -17.48 11.99
N ASP A 46 9.93 -18.72 11.75
CA ASP A 46 10.41 -19.52 10.62
C ASP A 46 10.06 -18.85 9.28
N GLN A 47 8.87 -18.27 9.17
CA GLN A 47 8.44 -17.55 7.94
C GLN A 47 9.31 -16.33 7.67
N ILE A 48 9.68 -15.58 8.70
CA ILE A 48 10.60 -14.43 8.53
C ILE A 48 12.00 -14.92 8.20
N ALA A 49 12.49 -15.97 8.89
CA ALA A 49 13.81 -16.56 8.65
C ALA A 49 13.93 -17.15 7.24
N GLU A 50 12.85 -17.73 6.71
CA GLU A 50 12.81 -18.26 5.34
C GLU A 50 13.05 -17.16 4.30
N VAL A 51 12.39 -16.00 4.45
CA VAL A 51 12.62 -14.85 3.55
C VAL A 51 14.07 -14.40 3.59
N ILE A 52 14.66 -14.32 4.77
CA ILE A 52 16.07 -13.92 4.93
C ILE A 52 17.01 -14.94 4.27
N LYS A 53 16.80 -16.25 4.51
CA LYS A 53 17.62 -17.32 3.90
C LYS A 53 17.50 -17.38 2.38
N LEU A 54 16.36 -17.02 1.83
CA LEU A 54 16.13 -17.02 0.38
C LEU A 54 17.02 -16.01 -0.35
N HIS A 55 17.29 -14.88 0.28
CA HIS A 55 18.01 -13.76 -0.34
C HIS A 55 19.45 -13.61 0.15
N ASP A 56 19.73 -13.96 1.40
CA ASP A 56 21.04 -13.84 2.02
C ASP A 56 21.67 -15.24 2.19
N LYS A 57 22.92 -15.37 1.76
CA LYS A 57 23.70 -16.61 1.94
C LYS A 57 24.27 -16.70 3.36
N ILE A 58 23.41 -16.84 4.35
CA ILE A 58 23.78 -16.93 5.77
C ILE A 58 23.38 -18.28 6.38
N SER A 59 23.91 -18.55 7.57
CA SER A 59 23.58 -19.77 8.31
C SER A 59 22.14 -19.70 8.84
N GLU A 60 21.55 -20.86 9.10
CA GLU A 60 20.22 -20.97 9.70
C GLU A 60 20.12 -20.21 11.02
N LYS A 61 21.08 -20.43 11.90
CA LYS A 61 21.16 -19.76 13.21
C LYS A 61 21.20 -18.23 13.08
N GLU A 62 21.90 -17.71 12.08
CA GLU A 62 21.96 -16.26 11.82
C GLU A 62 20.65 -15.72 11.27
N ALA A 63 19.97 -16.49 10.39
CA ALA A 63 18.65 -16.13 9.88
C ALA A 63 17.61 -16.09 11.00
N GLU A 64 17.60 -17.09 11.90
CA GLU A 64 16.73 -17.11 13.08
C GLU A 64 16.99 -15.93 14.02
N GLN A 65 18.27 -15.58 14.24
CA GLN A 65 18.61 -14.43 15.06
C GLN A 65 18.08 -13.14 14.45
N ARG A 66 18.32 -12.90 13.16
CA ARG A 66 17.81 -11.72 12.44
C ARG A 66 16.27 -11.70 12.38
N ALA A 67 15.62 -12.83 12.23
CA ALA A 67 14.17 -12.94 12.27
C ALA A 67 13.61 -12.58 13.66
N GLY A 68 14.28 -13.00 14.73
CA GLY A 68 13.95 -12.59 16.10
C GLY A 68 14.13 -11.07 16.30
N ASP A 69 15.22 -10.49 15.78
CA ASP A 69 15.46 -9.04 15.82
C ASP A 69 14.34 -8.28 15.07
N MET A 70 13.89 -8.80 13.93
CA MET A 70 12.79 -8.20 13.16
C MET A 70 11.45 -8.27 13.90
N LEU A 71 11.16 -9.35 14.65
CA LEU A 71 9.98 -9.40 15.51
C LEU A 71 10.01 -8.29 16.57
N GLU A 72 11.14 -8.09 17.23
CA GLU A 72 11.29 -7.01 18.21
C GLU A 72 11.13 -5.62 17.58
N VAL A 73 11.65 -5.43 16.39
CA VAL A 73 11.54 -4.18 15.60
C VAL A 73 10.07 -3.82 15.31
N VAL A 74 9.21 -4.81 15.09
CA VAL A 74 7.76 -4.58 14.90
C VAL A 74 6.97 -4.66 16.22
N GLY A 75 7.64 -4.68 17.37
CA GLY A 75 7.01 -4.70 18.69
C GLY A 75 6.41 -6.05 19.10
N ILE A 76 6.94 -7.15 18.57
CA ILE A 76 6.59 -8.52 18.98
C ILE A 76 7.78 -9.11 19.74
N PRO A 77 7.62 -9.56 21.00
CA PRO A 77 8.71 -10.16 21.75
C PRO A 77 9.30 -11.38 21.03
N ARG A 78 10.64 -11.51 21.09
CA ARG A 78 11.39 -12.60 20.46
C ARG A 78 10.96 -13.98 20.94
N GLU A 79 10.54 -14.10 22.18
CA GLU A 79 10.07 -15.36 22.79
C GLU A 79 8.88 -15.97 22.03
N ARG A 80 8.16 -15.13 21.27
CA ARG A 80 7.03 -15.56 20.46
C ARG A 80 7.42 -16.09 19.06
N PHE A 81 8.72 -16.20 18.78
CA PHE A 81 9.25 -16.71 17.51
C PHE A 81 8.65 -18.08 17.12
N GLY A 82 8.56 -19.00 18.08
CA GLY A 82 8.04 -20.36 17.88
C GLY A 82 6.52 -20.49 17.88
N GLU A 83 5.78 -19.39 17.95
CA GLU A 83 4.33 -19.42 17.92
C GLU A 83 3.77 -19.41 16.49
N TYR A 84 2.56 -19.95 16.34
CA TYR A 84 1.85 -20.04 15.06
C TYR A 84 0.92 -18.85 14.83
N PRO A 85 0.59 -18.51 13.55
CA PRO A 85 -0.25 -17.38 13.23
C PRO A 85 -1.60 -17.35 13.96
N HIS A 86 -2.22 -18.49 14.25
CA HIS A 86 -3.51 -18.55 14.95
C HIS A 86 -3.44 -18.06 16.43
N GLN A 87 -2.23 -17.98 17.01
CA GLN A 87 -2.01 -17.47 18.37
C GLN A 87 -1.87 -15.93 18.42
N PHE A 88 -1.93 -15.26 17.25
CA PHE A 88 -1.76 -13.82 17.12
C PHE A 88 -3.09 -13.11 16.80
N SER A 89 -3.27 -11.91 17.34
CA SER A 89 -4.35 -11.01 16.91
C SER A 89 -4.14 -10.52 15.48
N GLY A 90 -5.19 -9.97 14.85
CA GLY A 90 -5.09 -9.41 13.49
C GLY A 90 -3.96 -8.38 13.33
N GLY A 91 -3.87 -7.42 14.25
CA GLY A 91 -2.79 -6.42 14.24
C GLY A 91 -1.40 -7.01 14.46
N MET A 92 -1.27 -8.06 15.25
CA MET A 92 0.02 -8.75 15.42
C MET A 92 0.40 -9.54 14.16
N LYS A 93 -0.55 -10.21 13.50
CA LYS A 93 -0.30 -10.86 12.19
C LYS A 93 0.15 -9.85 11.16
N GLN A 94 -0.47 -8.67 11.12
CA GLN A 94 -0.05 -7.59 10.22
C GLN A 94 1.38 -7.16 10.49
N ARG A 95 1.77 -7.01 11.76
CA ARG A 95 3.16 -6.70 12.14
C ARG A 95 4.15 -7.79 11.71
N VAL A 96 3.76 -9.08 11.78
CA VAL A 96 4.58 -10.18 11.25
C VAL A 96 4.75 -10.06 9.74
N VAL A 97 3.69 -9.77 8.98
CA VAL A 97 3.77 -9.55 7.53
C VAL A 97 4.67 -8.36 7.18
N ILE A 98 4.59 -7.26 7.97
CA ILE A 98 5.50 -6.13 7.83
C ILE A 98 6.95 -6.53 8.11
N ALA A 99 7.19 -7.33 9.16
CA ALA A 99 8.53 -7.86 9.47
C ALA A 99 9.08 -8.70 8.32
N MET A 100 8.29 -9.59 7.73
CA MET A 100 8.66 -10.36 6.55
C MET A 100 9.00 -9.46 5.36
N ALA A 101 8.17 -8.46 5.08
CA ALA A 101 8.37 -7.55 3.96
C ALA A 101 9.65 -6.71 4.11
N LEU A 102 10.05 -6.38 5.32
CA LEU A 102 11.24 -5.56 5.61
C LEU A 102 12.49 -6.35 5.98
N ALA A 103 12.40 -7.67 6.09
CA ALA A 103 13.48 -8.53 6.58
C ALA A 103 14.79 -8.42 5.78
N CYS A 104 14.71 -8.10 4.48
CA CYS A 104 15.84 -7.91 3.58
C CYS A 104 16.16 -6.43 3.28
N ASN A 105 15.63 -5.48 4.05
CA ASN A 105 15.83 -4.03 3.88
C ASN A 105 15.56 -3.55 2.44
N PRO A 106 14.34 -3.72 1.91
CA PRO A 106 14.04 -3.38 0.53
C PRO A 106 14.17 -1.87 0.27
N LYS A 107 14.58 -1.51 -0.94
CA LYS A 107 14.61 -0.11 -1.39
C LYS A 107 13.20 0.45 -1.58
N LEU A 108 12.27 -0.41 -2.02
CA LEU A 108 10.87 -0.05 -2.27
C LEU A 108 9.94 -1.03 -1.57
N LEU A 109 9.03 -0.50 -0.77
CA LEU A 109 7.94 -1.23 -0.16
C LEU A 109 6.62 -0.86 -0.86
N LEU A 110 5.92 -1.85 -1.38
CA LEU A 110 4.55 -1.71 -1.88
C LEU A 110 3.60 -2.15 -0.77
N ALA A 111 2.70 -1.28 -0.35
CA ALA A 111 1.72 -1.57 0.69
C ALA A 111 0.30 -1.46 0.12
N ASP A 112 -0.34 -2.60 -0.10
CA ASP A 112 -1.69 -2.69 -0.66
C ASP A 112 -2.70 -2.84 0.47
N GLU A 113 -3.40 -1.75 0.77
CA GLU A 113 -4.38 -1.63 1.86
C GLU A 113 -3.88 -2.24 3.19
N PRO A 114 -2.70 -1.85 3.71
CA PRO A 114 -2.01 -2.57 4.79
C PRO A 114 -2.74 -2.56 6.13
N THR A 115 -3.82 -1.79 6.25
CA THR A 115 -4.59 -1.64 7.49
C THR A 115 -6.05 -2.07 7.36
N THR A 116 -6.45 -2.60 6.22
CA THR A 116 -7.80 -3.12 6.00
C THR A 116 -8.13 -4.24 7.01
N ALA A 117 -9.35 -4.25 7.51
CA ALA A 117 -9.84 -5.17 8.54
C ALA A 117 -9.19 -5.04 9.94
N LEU A 118 -8.47 -3.96 10.23
CA LEU A 118 -7.99 -3.61 11.56
C LEU A 118 -8.92 -2.58 12.22
N ASP A 119 -9.05 -2.66 13.54
CA ASP A 119 -9.70 -1.58 14.28
C ASP A 119 -8.85 -0.30 14.26
N VAL A 120 -9.50 0.87 14.46
CA VAL A 120 -8.88 2.19 14.32
C VAL A 120 -7.63 2.36 15.18
N THR A 121 -7.64 1.81 16.40
CA THR A 121 -6.50 1.93 17.32
C THR A 121 -5.30 1.12 16.82
N ILE A 122 -5.54 -0.11 16.39
CA ILE A 122 -4.49 -0.98 15.83
C ILE A 122 -4.00 -0.44 14.49
N GLN A 123 -4.89 0.09 13.65
CA GLN A 123 -4.53 0.75 12.40
C GLN A 123 -3.52 1.89 12.63
N ALA A 124 -3.79 2.79 13.58
CA ALA A 124 -2.87 3.89 13.92
C ALA A 124 -1.49 3.36 14.36
N GLN A 125 -1.46 2.33 15.22
CA GLN A 125 -0.21 1.72 15.68
C GLN A 125 0.59 1.06 14.55
N VAL A 126 -0.09 0.39 13.60
CA VAL A 126 0.56 -0.23 12.44
C VAL A 126 1.15 0.83 11.52
N LEU A 127 0.40 1.91 11.24
CA LEU A 127 0.89 3.02 10.41
C LEU A 127 2.09 3.72 11.03
N GLU A 128 2.07 3.99 12.34
CA GLU A 128 3.21 4.56 13.05
C GLU A 128 4.44 3.65 12.95
N THR A 129 4.25 2.33 13.17
CA THR A 129 5.32 1.34 12.98
C THR A 129 5.88 1.40 11.56
N MET A 130 5.04 1.46 10.53
CA MET A 130 5.49 1.54 9.13
C MET A 130 6.26 2.83 8.85
N LYS A 131 5.84 3.98 9.39
CA LYS A 131 6.55 5.27 9.28
C LYS A 131 7.95 5.20 9.90
N ASP A 132 8.05 4.66 11.10
CA ASP A 132 9.31 4.55 11.82
C ASP A 132 10.27 3.62 11.10
N LEU A 133 9.78 2.48 10.60
CA LEU A 133 10.57 1.53 9.85
C LEU A 133 11.02 2.09 8.50
N ARG A 134 10.15 2.82 7.78
CA ARG A 134 10.52 3.54 6.56
C ARG A 134 11.71 4.49 6.81
N LYS A 135 11.64 5.28 7.88
CA LYS A 135 12.73 6.19 8.26
C LYS A 135 14.00 5.43 8.66
N LYS A 136 13.86 4.37 9.47
CA LYS A 136 14.98 3.58 9.97
C LYS A 136 15.75 2.88 8.85
N PHE A 137 15.06 2.34 7.85
CA PHE A 137 15.66 1.59 6.74
C PHE A 137 15.90 2.42 5.50
N GLY A 138 15.42 3.67 5.44
CA GLY A 138 15.57 4.55 4.27
C GLY A 138 14.85 4.06 3.02
N SER A 139 13.81 3.24 3.19
CA SER A 139 13.01 2.69 2.09
C SER A 139 12.04 3.72 1.52
N ALA A 140 11.85 3.74 0.20
CA ALA A 140 10.70 4.36 -0.41
C ALA A 140 9.44 3.49 -0.21
N MET A 141 8.25 4.11 -0.14
CA MET A 141 7.00 3.38 0.04
C MET A 141 5.95 3.88 -0.95
N ILE A 142 5.31 2.95 -1.64
CA ILE A 142 4.07 3.20 -2.39
C ILE A 142 2.94 2.57 -1.61
N MET A 143 2.00 3.39 -1.15
CA MET A 143 0.83 2.95 -0.41
C MET A 143 -0.42 3.02 -1.31
N ILE A 144 -1.14 1.92 -1.41
CA ILE A 144 -2.44 1.85 -2.08
C ILE A 144 -3.49 1.84 -0.98
N THR A 145 -4.40 2.80 -0.97
CA THR A 145 -5.46 2.90 0.03
C THR A 145 -6.63 3.72 -0.50
N HIS A 146 -7.81 3.47 0.05
CA HIS A 146 -9.01 4.27 -0.17
C HIS A 146 -9.28 5.24 0.98
N ASP A 147 -8.45 5.26 2.01
CA ASP A 147 -8.61 6.09 3.20
C ASP A 147 -7.79 7.39 3.06
N LEU A 148 -8.51 8.50 2.85
CA LEU A 148 -7.89 9.84 2.71
C LEU A 148 -7.22 10.32 3.99
N GLY A 149 -7.65 9.85 5.17
CA GLY A 149 -7.02 10.16 6.45
C GLY A 149 -5.62 9.54 6.54
N ILE A 150 -5.46 8.30 6.10
CA ILE A 150 -4.16 7.63 6.02
C ILE A 150 -3.23 8.37 5.05
N ILE A 151 -3.74 8.74 3.87
CA ILE A 151 -2.97 9.49 2.88
C ILE A 151 -2.44 10.78 3.48
N ALA A 152 -3.30 11.57 4.13
CA ALA A 152 -2.94 12.83 4.76
C ALA A 152 -1.85 12.69 5.84
N GLU A 153 -1.80 11.54 6.48
CA GLU A 153 -0.88 11.29 7.59
C GLU A 153 0.49 10.73 7.16
N VAL A 154 0.54 9.96 6.04
CA VAL A 154 1.70 9.12 5.72
C VAL A 154 2.38 9.50 4.42
N CYS A 155 1.66 10.08 3.45
CA CYS A 155 2.15 10.29 2.10
C CYS A 155 2.77 11.67 1.90
N ASP A 156 3.79 11.75 1.05
CA ASP A 156 4.41 13.01 0.62
C ASP A 156 3.79 13.47 -0.72
N GLU A 157 3.49 12.51 -1.62
CA GLU A 157 2.86 12.72 -2.93
C GLU A 157 1.66 11.78 -3.09
N VAL A 158 0.69 12.18 -3.88
CA VAL A 158 -0.56 11.44 -4.08
C VAL A 158 -0.87 11.31 -5.56
N SER A 159 -1.25 10.10 -5.97
CA SER A 159 -1.82 9.82 -7.30
C SER A 159 -3.25 9.33 -7.15
N VAL A 160 -4.20 10.07 -7.66
CA VAL A 160 -5.62 9.69 -7.64
C VAL A 160 -5.93 8.83 -8.86
N VAL A 161 -6.45 7.63 -8.63
CA VAL A 161 -6.76 6.66 -9.70
C VAL A 161 -8.28 6.56 -9.90
N TYR A 162 -8.72 6.67 -11.15
CA TYR A 162 -10.10 6.43 -11.55
C TYR A 162 -10.16 5.57 -12.81
N ALA A 163 -10.96 4.51 -12.78
CA ALA A 163 -11.12 3.58 -13.90
C ALA A 163 -9.78 3.08 -14.50
N GLY A 164 -8.83 2.74 -13.63
CA GLY A 164 -7.51 2.21 -14.02
C GLY A 164 -6.52 3.26 -14.54
N GLN A 165 -6.80 4.56 -14.36
CA GLN A 165 -5.95 5.65 -14.84
C GLN A 165 -5.67 6.66 -13.73
N ILE A 166 -4.47 7.20 -13.70
CA ILE A 166 -4.14 8.35 -12.87
C ILE A 166 -4.83 9.57 -13.49
N VAL A 167 -5.74 10.18 -12.73
CA VAL A 167 -6.51 11.37 -13.16
C VAL A 167 -5.99 12.65 -12.55
N GLU A 168 -5.27 12.55 -11.43
CA GLU A 168 -4.61 13.66 -10.77
C GLU A 168 -3.38 13.17 -10.02
N HIS A 169 -2.31 13.96 -10.00
CA HIS A 169 -1.07 13.67 -9.30
C HIS A 169 -0.44 14.98 -8.81
N GLY A 170 0.08 14.97 -7.61
CA GLY A 170 0.75 16.13 -7.03
C GLY A 170 1.22 15.85 -5.60
N THR A 171 1.76 16.88 -4.98
CA THR A 171 2.07 16.85 -3.55
C THR A 171 0.79 16.69 -2.73
N LEU A 172 0.94 16.28 -1.46
CA LEU A 172 -0.20 16.20 -0.55
C LEU A 172 -0.95 17.54 -0.48
N GLU A 173 -0.21 18.66 -0.42
CA GLU A 173 -0.76 20.02 -0.39
C GLU A 173 -1.58 20.33 -1.66
N ASP A 174 -1.06 20.00 -2.84
CA ASP A 174 -1.76 20.24 -4.11
C ASP A 174 -3.08 19.47 -4.16
N ILE A 175 -3.06 18.19 -3.81
CA ILE A 175 -4.24 17.34 -3.89
C ILE A 175 -5.31 17.73 -2.87
N PHE A 176 -4.93 18.11 -1.65
CA PHE A 176 -5.88 18.41 -0.57
C PHE A 176 -6.40 19.86 -0.63
N ASN A 177 -5.55 20.83 -0.99
CA ASN A 177 -5.90 22.25 -0.93
C ASN A 177 -6.09 22.91 -2.30
N HIS A 178 -5.57 22.31 -3.37
CA HIS A 178 -5.62 22.85 -4.73
C HIS A 178 -6.13 21.81 -5.74
N THR A 179 -7.09 21.00 -5.33
CA THR A 179 -7.70 19.94 -6.17
C THR A 179 -8.15 20.50 -7.53
N MET A 180 -7.73 19.84 -8.61
CA MET A 180 -8.07 20.26 -9.97
C MET A 180 -9.04 19.32 -10.67
N HIS A 181 -8.93 18.00 -10.44
CA HIS A 181 -9.79 17.03 -11.12
C HIS A 181 -11.15 16.89 -10.43
N PRO A 182 -12.28 16.96 -11.17
CA PRO A 182 -13.62 16.90 -10.58
C PRO A 182 -13.96 15.61 -9.83
N TYR A 183 -13.28 14.52 -10.11
CA TYR A 183 -13.40 13.28 -9.33
C TYR A 183 -12.79 13.44 -7.93
N THR A 184 -11.61 14.01 -7.85
CA THR A 184 -10.92 14.29 -6.57
C THR A 184 -11.71 15.27 -5.73
N GLU A 185 -12.24 16.35 -6.35
CA GLU A 185 -13.18 17.28 -5.71
C GLU A 185 -14.39 16.53 -5.13
N GLY A 186 -14.96 15.60 -5.91
CA GLY A 186 -16.09 14.77 -5.47
C GLY A 186 -15.76 13.81 -4.33
N LEU A 187 -14.53 13.27 -4.29
CA LEU A 187 -14.07 12.45 -3.18
C LEU A 187 -14.04 13.25 -1.86
N PHE A 188 -13.46 14.45 -1.88
CA PHE A 188 -13.45 15.34 -0.70
C PHE A 188 -14.85 15.81 -0.32
N GLY A 189 -15.72 16.13 -1.30
CA GLY A 189 -17.11 16.49 -1.06
C GLY A 189 -17.95 15.35 -0.43
N SER A 190 -17.48 14.12 -0.53
CA SER A 190 -18.11 12.95 0.07
C SER A 190 -17.63 12.67 1.50
N LEU A 191 -16.63 13.40 2.01
CA LEU A 191 -16.16 13.26 3.38
C LEU A 191 -17.08 13.98 4.36
N PRO A 192 -17.32 13.42 5.55
CA PRO A 192 -18.05 14.12 6.59
C PRO A 192 -17.26 15.31 7.10
N ASN A 193 -17.88 16.50 7.08
CA ASN A 193 -17.31 17.66 7.74
C ASN A 193 -17.56 17.58 9.24
N ILE A 194 -16.47 17.50 10.03
CA ILE A 194 -16.54 17.40 11.51
C ILE A 194 -17.10 18.68 12.13
N GLU A 195 -16.85 19.83 11.49
CA GLU A 195 -17.32 21.15 11.98
C GLU A 195 -18.79 21.36 11.67
N ASP A 196 -19.31 20.86 10.58
CA ASP A 196 -20.73 20.93 10.22
C ASP A 196 -21.41 19.54 10.17
N ARG A 197 -21.80 19.07 11.35
CA ARG A 197 -22.51 17.79 11.53
C ARG A 197 -23.88 17.72 10.84
N LYS A 198 -24.41 18.83 10.37
CA LYS A 198 -25.71 18.92 9.68
C LYS A 198 -25.55 18.89 8.16
N ALA A 199 -24.34 19.10 7.64
CA ALA A 199 -24.08 19.02 6.20
C ALA A 199 -24.36 17.58 5.71
N ARG A 200 -25.21 17.46 4.69
CA ARG A 200 -25.39 16.18 4.01
C ARG A 200 -24.19 15.87 3.15
N LEU A 201 -23.71 14.65 3.25
CA LEU A 201 -22.68 14.14 2.36
C LEU A 201 -23.12 14.31 0.91
N GLN A 202 -22.22 14.77 0.05
CA GLN A 202 -22.47 14.95 -1.38
C GLN A 202 -21.82 13.79 -2.16
N PRO A 203 -22.50 12.66 -2.32
CA PRO A 203 -21.93 11.54 -3.06
C PRO A 203 -21.76 11.92 -4.53
N ILE A 204 -20.73 11.39 -5.16
CA ILE A 204 -20.51 11.56 -6.61
C ILE A 204 -21.68 10.87 -7.34
N PRO A 205 -22.47 11.60 -8.15
CA PRO A 205 -23.64 11.06 -8.80
C PRO A 205 -23.29 10.01 -9.87
N GLY A 206 -24.25 9.14 -10.19
CA GLY A 206 -24.12 8.14 -11.25
C GLY A 206 -23.31 6.91 -10.85
N LEU A 207 -23.29 5.91 -11.75
CA LEU A 207 -22.56 4.67 -11.58
C LEU A 207 -21.15 4.77 -12.18
N MET A 208 -20.22 3.98 -11.65
CA MET A 208 -18.91 3.84 -12.30
C MET A 208 -19.08 3.27 -13.71
N PRO A 209 -18.24 3.73 -14.67
CA PRO A 209 -18.27 3.15 -16.00
C PRO A 209 -17.86 1.68 -15.94
N ASP A 210 -18.42 0.88 -16.85
CA ASP A 210 -18.04 -0.51 -17.02
C ASP A 210 -16.58 -0.60 -17.43
N PRO A 211 -15.70 -1.29 -16.65
CA PRO A 211 -14.28 -1.42 -16.98
C PRO A 211 -14.03 -2.07 -18.35
N THR A 212 -14.97 -2.88 -18.84
CA THR A 212 -14.89 -3.54 -20.15
C THR A 212 -15.34 -2.65 -21.30
N ASN A 213 -16.03 -1.54 -21.00
CA ASN A 213 -16.56 -0.61 -22.01
C ASN A 213 -16.41 0.85 -21.54
N LEU A 214 -15.17 1.30 -21.40
CA LEU A 214 -14.89 2.66 -20.98
C LEU A 214 -15.25 3.69 -22.06
N PRO A 215 -15.66 4.91 -21.68
CA PRO A 215 -15.84 6.03 -22.62
C PRO A 215 -14.57 6.29 -23.44
N LYS A 216 -14.71 6.72 -24.70
CA LYS A 216 -13.58 7.03 -25.58
C LYS A 216 -12.70 8.18 -25.06
N GLY A 217 -13.33 9.20 -24.49
CA GLY A 217 -12.66 10.36 -23.89
C GLY A 217 -12.33 10.16 -22.42
N CYS A 218 -12.59 11.19 -21.60
CA CYS A 218 -12.40 11.13 -20.16
C CYS A 218 -13.32 10.06 -19.52
N PRO A 219 -12.79 9.08 -18.79
CA PRO A 219 -13.61 8.02 -18.17
C PRO A 219 -14.56 8.56 -17.11
N PHE A 220 -14.27 9.74 -16.53
CA PHE A 220 -15.15 10.40 -15.57
C PHE A 220 -16.26 11.23 -16.22
N SER A 221 -16.20 11.48 -17.55
CA SER A 221 -17.15 12.36 -18.27
C SER A 221 -18.62 12.06 -17.99
N PRO A 222 -19.12 10.82 -17.84
CA PRO A 222 -20.53 10.53 -17.56
C PRO A 222 -21.02 11.02 -16.19
N ARG A 223 -20.10 11.25 -15.26
CA ARG A 223 -20.38 11.66 -13.87
C ARG A 223 -19.89 13.06 -13.56
N CYS A 224 -19.18 13.68 -14.49
CA CYS A 224 -18.55 14.98 -14.29
C CYS A 224 -19.55 16.12 -14.48
N LYS A 225 -19.75 16.94 -13.44
CA LYS A 225 -20.60 18.14 -13.51
C LYS A 225 -20.07 19.24 -14.43
N TYR A 226 -18.79 19.17 -14.79
CA TYR A 226 -18.10 20.10 -15.70
C TYR A 226 -17.87 19.52 -17.09
N CYS A 227 -18.47 18.37 -17.42
CA CYS A 227 -18.25 17.68 -18.69
C CYS A 227 -18.57 18.58 -19.89
N THR A 228 -17.65 18.69 -20.83
CA THR A 228 -17.82 19.34 -22.12
C THR A 228 -17.83 18.30 -23.26
N GLU A 229 -18.18 18.74 -24.47
CA GLU A 229 -18.11 17.86 -25.67
C GLU A 229 -16.67 17.43 -25.98
N ALA A 230 -15.67 18.21 -25.63
CA ALA A 230 -14.26 17.84 -25.73
C ALA A 230 -13.94 16.63 -24.83
N CYS A 231 -14.40 16.64 -23.58
CA CYS A 231 -14.17 15.54 -22.62
C CYS A 231 -14.77 14.19 -23.06
N LYS A 232 -15.78 14.20 -23.94
CA LYS A 232 -16.37 12.98 -24.50
C LYS A 232 -15.58 12.38 -25.64
N LYS A 233 -14.77 13.21 -26.33
CA LYS A 233 -13.97 12.82 -27.50
C LYS A 233 -12.55 12.49 -27.12
N ASP A 234 -11.93 13.36 -26.37
CA ASP A 234 -10.53 13.30 -25.98
C ASP A 234 -10.38 13.38 -24.46
N ARG A 235 -9.25 12.92 -23.97
CA ARG A 235 -8.88 13.06 -22.57
C ARG A 235 -8.26 14.44 -22.37
N PRO A 236 -8.73 15.23 -21.40
CA PRO A 236 -8.12 16.51 -21.06
C PRO A 236 -6.71 16.33 -20.45
#